data_c9394e20877fe7803f8fff3c2d620141
#
_entry.id   c9394e20877fe7803f8fff3c2d620141
#
_cell.length_a   1.000
_cell.length_b   1.000
_cell.length_c   1.000
_cell.angle_alpha   90.00
_cell.angle_beta   90.00
_cell.angle_gamma   90.00
#
_symmetry.space_group_name_H-M   'P 1'
#
loop_
_entity.id
_entity.type
_entity.pdbx_description
1 polymer ?
#
loop_
_entity_poly.entity_id
_entity_poly.type
_entity_poly.pdbx_seq_one_letter_code
_entity_poly.pdbx_strand_id
1 'polypeptide(L)'
;DAGWATDFEFTVPEDLPSGAYLMRLAAEGHADELPFYVRPRLGRPRADVLFIASTYTYQAYANHARGTTDAAYRERVAAWGAYPHSPDHHPDYGRSTYNRHRDGSGICYSSRLRPVLTFRPRYLTFLDARGSGLRHYPADTRLLDWLEAQGIRYDVVTDEDVDAEGAALLAPYATVLTGSHPEYHTTRTLDAHAGYLDGGGKLVYLGGNGFYWRIATSPAVPGVIEVRRAEGGIRAWEAQVGEYYHALDGAYGGL
;
A
#
# COMPACT_ATOMS: atom_id res chain seq x y z
N ASP A 1 -14.03 5.30 7.22
CA ASP A 1 -14.76 5.97 6.14
C ASP A 1 -15.04 7.41 6.56
N ALA A 2 -14.63 8.37 5.72
CA ALA A 2 -14.90 9.80 5.97
C ALA A 2 -16.35 10.18 5.67
N GLY A 3 -17.08 9.34 4.95
CA GLY A 3 -18.50 9.54 4.63
C GLY A 3 -18.77 10.74 3.72
N TRP A 4 -17.77 11.20 2.96
CA TRP A 4 -17.90 12.35 2.09
C TRP A 4 -18.70 12.01 0.83
N ALA A 5 -19.47 12.97 0.36
CA ALA A 5 -20.07 12.91 -0.98
C ALA A 5 -18.97 13.01 -2.04
N THR A 6 -19.25 12.48 -3.22
CA THR A 6 -18.34 12.59 -4.36
C THR A 6 -18.31 14.03 -4.86
N ASP A 7 -17.13 14.67 -4.86
CA ASP A 7 -16.94 16.03 -5.37
C ASP A 7 -16.75 16.07 -6.89
N PHE A 8 -16.06 15.07 -7.45
CA PHE A 8 -15.83 14.96 -8.89
C PHE A 8 -15.58 13.50 -9.27
N GLU A 9 -15.78 13.21 -10.54
CA GLU A 9 -15.50 11.90 -11.13
C GLU A 9 -14.53 12.07 -12.32
N PHE A 10 -13.64 11.12 -12.48
CA PHE A 10 -12.72 11.02 -13.59
C PHE A 10 -12.85 9.67 -14.27
N THR A 11 -13.26 9.70 -15.54
CA THR A 11 -13.28 8.48 -16.35
C THR A 11 -11.91 8.26 -16.98
N VAL A 12 -11.28 7.14 -16.66
CA VAL A 12 -9.97 6.77 -17.22
C VAL A 12 -10.13 6.56 -18.74
N PRO A 13 -9.38 7.29 -19.60
CA PRO A 13 -9.38 7.07 -21.04
C PRO A 13 -8.97 5.64 -21.40
N GLU A 14 -9.59 5.06 -22.44
CA GLU A 14 -9.31 3.68 -22.85
C GLU A 14 -7.88 3.48 -23.36
N ASP A 15 -7.25 4.51 -23.89
CA ASP A 15 -5.90 4.52 -24.44
C ASP A 15 -4.84 4.88 -23.40
N LEU A 16 -5.24 5.28 -22.19
CA LEU A 16 -4.27 5.59 -21.14
C LEU A 16 -3.46 4.32 -20.80
N PRO A 17 -2.11 4.37 -20.91
CA PRO A 17 -1.28 3.22 -20.60
C PRO A 17 -1.43 2.73 -19.15
N SER A 18 -1.13 1.45 -18.91
CA SER A 18 -0.99 0.95 -17.55
C SER A 18 0.17 1.66 -16.84
N GLY A 19 -0.03 2.03 -15.57
CA GLY A 19 0.97 2.78 -14.81
C GLY A 19 0.43 3.40 -13.53
N ALA A 20 1.30 4.12 -12.83
CA ALA A 20 0.98 4.92 -11.66
C ALA A 20 0.80 6.39 -12.09
N TYR A 21 -0.28 6.99 -11.67
CA TYR A 21 -0.68 8.36 -12.06
C TYR A 21 -1.01 9.22 -10.84
N LEU A 22 -1.01 10.51 -11.06
CA LEU A 22 -1.41 11.51 -10.08
C LEU A 22 -2.54 12.39 -10.63
N MET A 23 -3.58 12.52 -9.83
CA MET A 23 -4.58 13.57 -10.04
C MET A 23 -4.15 14.78 -9.20
N ARG A 24 -3.76 15.86 -9.85
CA ARG A 24 -3.44 17.11 -9.17
C ARG A 24 -4.70 17.95 -9.02
N LEU A 25 -5.09 18.16 -7.77
CA LEU A 25 -6.17 19.08 -7.39
C LEU A 25 -5.56 20.39 -6.93
N ALA A 26 -6.13 21.52 -7.40
CA ALA A 26 -5.65 22.83 -7.00
C ALA A 26 -6.84 23.75 -6.74
N ALA A 27 -6.84 24.46 -5.62
CA ALA A 27 -7.83 25.44 -5.23
C ALA A 27 -7.19 26.51 -4.31
N GLU A 28 -7.53 27.76 -4.52
CA GLU A 28 -7.17 28.88 -3.65
C GLU A 28 -5.67 28.95 -3.29
N GLY A 29 -4.79 28.66 -4.24
CA GLY A 29 -3.33 28.68 -4.03
C GLY A 29 -2.75 27.43 -3.36
N HIS A 30 -3.58 26.46 -3.02
CA HIS A 30 -3.17 25.17 -2.49
C HIS A 30 -3.27 24.08 -3.57
N ALA A 31 -2.47 23.02 -3.45
CA ALA A 31 -2.55 21.87 -4.31
C ALA A 31 -2.26 20.58 -3.55
N ASP A 32 -2.93 19.50 -3.92
CA ASP A 32 -2.64 18.13 -3.46
C ASP A 32 -2.56 17.19 -4.67
N GLU A 33 -1.89 16.05 -4.50
CA GLU A 33 -1.64 15.06 -5.54
C GLU A 33 -2.20 13.71 -5.08
N LEU A 34 -3.28 13.28 -5.71
CA LEU A 34 -3.95 12.01 -5.39
C LEU A 34 -3.46 10.90 -6.31
N PRO A 35 -2.74 9.89 -5.80
CA PRO A 35 -2.29 8.76 -6.59
C PRO A 35 -3.45 7.84 -7.00
N PHE A 36 -3.34 7.30 -8.22
CA PHE A 36 -4.17 6.21 -8.68
C PHE A 36 -3.39 5.32 -9.66
N TYR A 37 -3.87 4.11 -9.87
CA TYR A 37 -3.27 3.17 -10.80
C TYR A 37 -4.20 2.92 -11.97
N VAL A 38 -3.61 2.78 -13.15
CA VAL A 38 -4.29 2.30 -14.36
C VAL A 38 -3.75 0.92 -14.67
N ARG A 39 -4.62 -0.07 -14.71
CA ARG A 39 -4.26 -1.46 -15.02
C ARG A 39 -4.74 -1.87 -16.43
N PRO A 40 -4.11 -2.87 -17.04
CA PRO A 40 -4.64 -3.46 -18.26
C PRO A 40 -5.93 -4.24 -17.96
N ARG A 41 -6.73 -4.50 -18.98
CA ARG A 41 -7.87 -5.43 -18.87
C ARG A 41 -7.34 -6.84 -18.61
N LEU A 42 -8.06 -7.64 -17.82
CA LEU A 42 -7.72 -9.03 -17.55
C LEU A 42 -7.47 -9.80 -18.85
N GLY A 43 -6.39 -10.58 -18.88
CA GLY A 43 -5.97 -11.37 -20.04
C GLY A 43 -5.49 -10.54 -21.25
N ARG A 44 -5.25 -9.22 -21.07
CA ARG A 44 -4.73 -8.33 -22.13
C ARG A 44 -3.51 -7.55 -21.62
N PRO A 45 -2.41 -8.24 -21.30
CA PRO A 45 -1.18 -7.57 -20.90
C PRO A 45 -0.66 -6.69 -22.04
N ARG A 46 -0.01 -5.58 -21.67
CA ARG A 46 0.64 -4.66 -22.62
C ARG A 46 2.16 -4.73 -22.50
N ALA A 47 2.66 -5.48 -21.53
CA ALA A 47 4.08 -5.70 -21.27
C ALA A 47 4.34 -7.15 -20.80
N ASP A 48 5.59 -7.57 -20.81
CA ASP A 48 6.03 -8.87 -20.28
C ASP A 48 6.29 -8.81 -18.76
N VAL A 49 6.42 -7.60 -18.22
CA VAL A 49 6.72 -7.33 -16.82
C VAL A 49 5.47 -6.77 -16.15
N LEU A 50 5.12 -7.30 -15.00
CA LEU A 50 4.07 -6.80 -14.13
C LEU A 50 4.68 -6.25 -12.85
N PHE A 51 4.31 -5.03 -12.46
CA PHE A 51 4.55 -4.50 -11.13
C PHE A 51 3.28 -4.61 -10.29
N ILE A 52 3.37 -5.23 -9.12
CA ILE A 52 2.27 -5.28 -8.15
C ILE A 52 2.51 -4.19 -7.10
N ALA A 53 1.64 -3.19 -7.07
CA ALA A 53 1.63 -2.18 -6.04
C ALA A 53 1.11 -2.79 -4.74
N SER A 54 1.93 -2.75 -3.68
CA SER A 54 1.64 -3.36 -2.37
C SER A 54 0.61 -2.54 -1.57
N THR A 55 -0.59 -2.37 -2.15
CA THR A 55 -1.64 -1.49 -1.65
C THR A 55 -2.17 -1.90 -0.29
N TYR A 56 -2.22 -3.18 0.02
CA TYR A 56 -2.56 -3.65 1.36
C TYR A 56 -1.52 -3.23 2.40
N THR A 57 -0.24 -3.26 2.04
CA THR A 57 0.82 -2.74 2.90
C THR A 57 0.69 -1.24 3.08
N TYR A 58 0.48 -0.49 1.99
CA TYR A 58 0.28 0.96 2.10
C TYR A 58 -0.89 1.29 3.02
N GLN A 59 -1.97 0.52 2.94
CA GLN A 59 -3.15 0.71 3.76
C GLN A 59 -2.93 0.32 5.24
N ALA A 60 -2.19 -0.75 5.52
CA ALA A 60 -1.83 -1.13 6.89
C ALA A 60 -1.02 -0.05 7.60
N TYR A 61 -0.13 0.61 6.86
CA TYR A 61 0.69 1.73 7.36
C TYR A 61 0.06 3.11 7.16
N ALA A 62 -1.13 3.20 6.56
CA ALA A 62 -1.77 4.47 6.26
C ALA A 62 -1.88 5.37 7.48
N ASN A 63 -1.41 6.61 7.35
CA ASN A 63 -1.41 7.62 8.42
C ASN A 63 -0.70 7.18 9.71
N HIS A 64 0.42 6.47 9.59
CA HIS A 64 1.21 6.08 10.74
C HIS A 64 1.81 7.32 11.42
N ALA A 65 1.19 7.76 12.50
CA ALA A 65 1.68 8.83 13.34
C ALA A 65 2.87 8.32 14.20
N ARG A 66 4.01 8.98 14.10
CA ARG A 66 5.28 8.54 14.69
C ARG A 66 5.83 9.47 15.76
N GLY A 67 5.14 10.58 16.03
CA GLY A 67 5.63 11.64 16.91
C GLY A 67 6.77 12.46 16.28
N THR A 68 6.97 12.40 14.98
CA THR A 68 8.04 13.10 14.27
C THR A 68 7.60 14.50 13.86
N THR A 69 7.54 15.40 14.81
CA THR A 69 7.10 16.79 14.61
C THR A 69 8.16 17.80 15.02
N ASP A 70 9.39 17.35 15.24
CA ASP A 70 10.51 18.18 15.68
C ASP A 70 11.07 19.11 14.57
N ALA A 71 12.00 19.97 14.95
CA ALA A 71 12.63 20.90 14.03
C ALA A 71 13.40 20.17 12.90
N ALA A 72 14.12 19.11 13.23
CA ALA A 72 14.91 18.34 12.27
C ALA A 72 14.03 17.71 11.18
N TYR A 73 12.85 17.21 11.53
CA TYR A 73 11.86 16.72 10.56
C TYR A 73 11.39 17.84 9.63
N ARG A 74 10.96 18.98 10.19
CA ARG A 74 10.47 20.12 9.39
C ARG A 74 11.54 20.68 8.45
N GLU A 75 12.77 20.80 8.92
CA GLU A 75 13.91 21.25 8.10
C GLU A 75 14.17 20.29 6.94
N ARG A 76 14.10 18.99 7.18
CA ARG A 76 14.27 17.99 6.13
C ARG A 76 13.13 18.02 5.11
N VAL A 77 11.88 18.10 5.56
CA VAL A 77 10.71 18.25 4.68
C VAL A 77 10.89 19.46 3.76
N ALA A 78 11.27 20.61 4.33
CA ALA A 78 11.50 21.84 3.57
C ALA A 78 12.67 21.70 2.58
N ALA A 79 13.82 21.19 3.04
CA ALA A 79 15.03 21.05 2.23
C ALA A 79 14.84 20.09 1.03
N TRP A 80 14.01 19.07 1.18
CA TRP A 80 13.76 18.07 0.13
C TRP A 80 12.52 18.38 -0.71
N GLY A 81 11.78 19.45 -0.44
CA GLY A 81 10.49 19.72 -1.07
C GLY A 81 9.51 18.56 -0.88
N ALA A 82 9.59 17.90 0.29
CA ALA A 82 8.74 16.75 0.60
C ALA A 82 7.31 17.18 0.90
N TYR A 83 6.38 16.20 0.94
CA TYR A 83 4.99 16.46 1.27
C TYR A 83 4.88 17.06 2.68
N PRO A 84 4.23 18.23 2.85
CA PRO A 84 4.38 19.00 4.07
C PRO A 84 3.48 18.54 5.23
N HIS A 85 2.46 17.70 4.94
CA HIS A 85 1.47 17.30 5.93
C HIS A 85 1.89 16.00 6.60
N SER A 86 1.79 15.95 7.93
CA SER A 86 2.13 14.79 8.75
C SER A 86 0.87 14.25 9.44
N PRO A 87 0.67 12.92 9.50
CA PRO A 87 -0.41 12.30 10.26
C PRO A 87 -0.43 12.66 11.74
N ASP A 88 0.71 13.07 12.31
CA ASP A 88 0.79 13.51 13.70
C ASP A 88 -0.04 14.77 13.97
N HIS A 89 -0.23 15.60 12.94
CA HIS A 89 -1.05 16.82 13.01
C HIS A 89 -2.51 16.63 12.60
N HIS A 90 -2.85 15.43 12.07
CA HIS A 90 -4.18 15.12 11.54
C HIS A 90 -4.74 13.81 12.13
N PRO A 91 -4.92 13.74 13.47
CA PRO A 91 -5.45 12.53 14.11
C PRO A 91 -6.90 12.22 13.71
N ASP A 92 -7.64 13.21 13.25
CA ASP A 92 -9.00 13.14 12.72
C ASP A 92 -9.11 12.38 11.40
N TYR A 93 -8.02 12.28 10.62
CA TYR A 93 -7.97 11.46 9.41
C TYR A 93 -7.84 9.96 9.69
N GLY A 94 -7.83 9.59 10.96
CA GLY A 94 -7.69 8.20 11.41
C GLY A 94 -6.25 7.71 11.38
N ARG A 95 -5.93 6.87 12.35
CA ARG A 95 -4.58 6.34 12.59
C ARG A 95 -4.32 5.04 11.86
N SER A 96 -3.07 4.66 11.81
CA SER A 96 -2.58 3.40 11.25
C SER A 96 -2.87 2.23 12.19
N THR A 97 -2.88 1.01 11.64
CA THR A 97 -2.81 -0.22 12.44
C THR A 97 -1.50 -0.35 13.24
N TYR A 98 -0.56 0.56 13.05
CA TYR A 98 0.68 0.69 13.82
C TYR A 98 0.58 1.67 14.99
N ASN A 99 -0.54 2.33 15.15
CA ASN A 99 -0.84 3.18 16.30
C ASN A 99 -1.74 2.44 17.30
N ARG A 100 -2.06 3.10 18.40
CA ARG A 100 -2.97 2.61 19.43
C ARG A 100 -4.10 3.61 19.67
N HIS A 101 -5.23 3.11 20.13
CA HIS A 101 -6.27 3.92 20.71
C HIS A 101 -5.80 4.58 22.02
N ARG A 102 -6.57 5.53 22.53
CA ARG A 102 -6.21 6.25 23.76
C ARG A 102 -6.17 5.36 25.01
N ASP A 103 -6.96 4.28 25.00
CA ASP A 103 -6.99 3.25 26.06
C ASP A 103 -5.84 2.22 25.95
N GLY A 104 -4.99 2.33 24.94
CA GLY A 104 -3.86 1.44 24.71
C GLY A 104 -4.19 0.23 23.83
N SER A 105 -5.45 0.00 23.47
CA SER A 105 -5.83 -1.08 22.56
C SER A 105 -5.26 -0.89 21.15
N GLY A 106 -5.11 -1.99 20.41
CA GLY A 106 -4.59 -1.99 19.05
C GLY A 106 -5.65 -1.51 18.03
N ILE A 107 -5.19 -0.96 16.92
CA ILE A 107 -6.03 -0.58 15.79
C ILE A 107 -5.99 -1.71 14.79
N CYS A 108 -7.11 -2.43 14.63
CA CYS A 108 -7.20 -3.62 13.77
C CYS A 108 -7.69 -3.30 12.35
N TYR A 109 -8.34 -2.17 12.15
CA TYR A 109 -8.95 -1.82 10.88
C TYR A 109 -8.26 -0.62 10.24
N SER A 110 -8.08 -0.67 8.92
CA SER A 110 -7.66 0.47 8.12
C SER A 110 -8.52 0.58 6.87
N SER A 111 -9.03 1.79 6.62
CA SER A 111 -9.83 2.11 5.44
C SER A 111 -9.05 3.00 4.49
N ARG A 112 -9.23 2.80 3.17
CA ARG A 112 -8.78 3.74 2.14
C ARG A 112 -9.77 4.87 1.89
N LEU A 113 -10.98 4.77 2.46
CA LEU A 113 -12.07 5.76 2.30
C LEU A 113 -11.92 6.91 3.31
N ARG A 114 -10.74 7.50 3.35
CA ARG A 114 -10.33 8.61 4.21
C ARG A 114 -9.12 9.32 3.61
N PRO A 115 -8.75 10.53 4.02
CA PRO A 115 -7.48 11.13 3.63
C PRO A 115 -6.30 10.26 4.09
N VAL A 116 -5.45 9.83 3.14
CA VAL A 116 -4.25 9.04 3.41
C VAL A 116 -3.02 9.86 3.05
N LEU A 117 -2.46 10.57 4.03
CA LEU A 117 -1.33 11.47 3.83
C LEU A 117 -0.04 10.73 3.46
N THR A 118 0.13 9.50 3.94
CA THR A 118 1.29 8.65 3.64
C THR A 118 1.28 8.10 2.21
N PHE A 119 0.16 8.23 1.51
CA PHE A 119 0.01 7.86 0.10
C PHE A 119 0.18 9.10 -0.79
N ARG A 120 1.38 9.69 -0.73
CA ARG A 120 1.78 10.84 -1.55
C ARG A 120 3.21 10.64 -2.05
N PRO A 121 3.55 11.04 -3.29
CA PRO A 121 4.84 10.72 -3.92
C PRO A 121 6.06 11.16 -3.14
N ARG A 122 5.94 12.26 -2.41
CA ARG A 122 7.05 12.88 -1.67
C ARG A 122 6.89 12.83 -0.16
N TYR A 123 6.03 11.94 0.34
CA TYR A 123 5.86 11.76 1.78
C TYR A 123 7.13 11.13 2.37
N LEU A 124 7.68 11.76 3.40
CA LEU A 124 8.82 11.23 4.15
C LEU A 124 8.35 10.44 5.37
N THR A 125 8.74 9.18 5.42
CA THR A 125 8.64 8.40 6.66
C THR A 125 9.90 8.64 7.47
N PHE A 126 9.77 9.33 8.60
CA PHE A 126 10.89 9.75 9.39
C PHE A 126 11.06 8.82 10.59
N LEU A 127 12.09 7.99 10.57
CA LEU A 127 12.50 7.12 11.68
C LEU A 127 13.69 7.70 12.43
N ASP A 128 14.61 8.32 11.71
CA ASP A 128 15.81 8.95 12.22
C ASP A 128 16.14 10.13 11.31
N ALA A 129 16.36 11.30 11.90
CA ALA A 129 16.67 12.54 11.20
C ALA A 129 17.88 12.42 10.25
N ARG A 130 18.80 11.50 10.53
CA ARG A 130 20.04 11.32 9.79
C ARG A 130 19.88 10.48 8.52
N GLY A 131 18.90 9.56 8.45
CA GLY A 131 18.89 8.58 7.40
C GLY A 131 17.55 8.10 6.88
N SER A 132 16.44 8.38 7.57
CA SER A 132 15.12 7.95 7.09
C SER A 132 14.66 8.77 5.91
N GLY A 133 13.88 8.15 5.05
CA GLY A 133 13.42 8.76 3.81
C GLY A 133 12.13 8.16 3.32
N LEU A 134 12.08 7.84 2.05
CA LEU A 134 10.90 7.28 1.39
C LEU A 134 10.65 5.83 1.85
N ARG A 135 9.36 5.48 2.00
CA ARG A 135 8.91 4.12 2.35
C ARG A 135 7.56 3.84 1.66
N HIS A 136 7.28 2.57 1.38
CA HIS A 136 6.03 2.12 0.74
C HIS A 136 5.79 2.85 -0.60
N TYR A 137 4.61 3.41 -0.82
CA TYR A 137 4.27 4.08 -2.07
C TYR A 137 5.34 5.09 -2.55
N PRO A 138 5.83 6.04 -1.73
CA PRO A 138 6.88 6.96 -2.18
C PRO A 138 8.19 6.27 -2.57
N ALA A 139 8.52 5.14 -1.97
CA ALA A 139 9.70 4.36 -2.36
C ALA A 139 9.46 3.62 -3.68
N ASP A 140 8.27 3.05 -3.84
CA ASP A 140 7.90 2.28 -5.03
C ASP A 140 7.83 3.16 -6.28
N THR A 141 7.49 4.46 -6.15
CA THR A 141 7.57 5.39 -7.28
C THR A 141 8.99 5.51 -7.83
N ARG A 142 10.04 5.29 -7.02
CA ARG A 142 11.44 5.29 -7.49
C ARG A 142 11.79 4.05 -8.30
N LEU A 143 11.20 2.92 -7.97
CA LEU A 143 11.34 1.72 -8.78
C LEU A 143 10.67 1.90 -10.15
N LEU A 144 9.46 2.46 -10.18
CA LEU A 144 8.75 2.75 -11.42
C LEU A 144 9.54 3.76 -12.28
N ASP A 145 10.04 4.82 -11.66
CA ASP A 145 10.92 5.82 -12.29
C ASP A 145 12.19 5.17 -12.92
N TRP A 146 12.78 4.20 -12.20
CA TRP A 146 13.91 3.44 -12.71
C TRP A 146 13.53 2.55 -13.90
N LEU A 147 12.40 1.86 -13.86
CA LEU A 147 11.92 1.05 -15.00
C LEU A 147 11.73 1.92 -16.24
N GLU A 148 11.11 3.09 -16.09
CA GLU A 148 10.94 4.08 -17.16
C GLU A 148 12.32 4.54 -17.72
N ALA A 149 13.24 4.91 -16.84
CA ALA A 149 14.59 5.35 -17.23
C ALA A 149 15.38 4.28 -17.98
N GLN A 150 15.12 3.00 -17.70
CA GLN A 150 15.74 1.85 -18.40
C GLN A 150 14.98 1.47 -19.70
N GLY A 151 13.86 2.12 -19.99
CA GLY A 151 13.03 1.76 -21.14
C GLY A 151 12.34 0.40 -21.00
N ILE A 152 12.21 -0.11 -19.79
CA ILE A 152 11.50 -1.37 -19.48
C ILE A 152 10.01 -1.09 -19.45
N ARG A 153 9.27 -1.68 -20.38
CA ARG A 153 7.81 -1.61 -20.36
C ARG A 153 7.25 -2.52 -19.28
N TYR A 154 6.30 -2.02 -18.53
CA TYR A 154 5.62 -2.77 -17.46
C TYR A 154 4.13 -2.43 -17.41
N ASP A 155 3.35 -3.36 -16.90
CA ASP A 155 1.98 -3.11 -16.46
C ASP A 155 1.94 -2.97 -14.93
N VAL A 156 0.92 -2.30 -14.41
CA VAL A 156 0.69 -2.15 -12.97
C VAL A 156 -0.65 -2.74 -12.60
N VAL A 157 -0.67 -3.48 -11.49
CA VAL A 157 -1.90 -3.90 -10.78
C VAL A 157 -1.73 -3.67 -9.28
N THR A 158 -2.82 -3.76 -8.55
CA THR A 158 -2.84 -3.63 -7.08
C THR A 158 -3.01 -4.98 -6.40
N ASP A 159 -2.77 -5.05 -5.08
CA ASP A 159 -3.09 -6.25 -4.31
C ASP A 159 -4.58 -6.60 -4.39
N GLU A 160 -5.47 -5.60 -4.45
CA GLU A 160 -6.91 -5.82 -4.60
C GLU A 160 -7.25 -6.48 -5.95
N ASP A 161 -6.53 -6.13 -7.02
CA ASP A 161 -6.70 -6.78 -8.32
C ASP A 161 -6.26 -8.24 -8.26
N VAL A 162 -5.13 -8.52 -7.61
CA VAL A 162 -4.63 -9.89 -7.40
C VAL A 162 -5.59 -10.68 -6.51
N ASP A 163 -6.13 -10.08 -5.46
CA ASP A 163 -7.14 -10.71 -4.60
C ASP A 163 -8.41 -11.07 -5.37
N ALA A 164 -8.84 -10.20 -6.26
CA ALA A 164 -10.07 -10.41 -7.05
C ALA A 164 -9.90 -11.48 -8.14
N GLU A 165 -8.78 -11.50 -8.85
CA GLU A 165 -8.59 -12.25 -10.10
C GLU A 165 -7.62 -13.42 -9.97
N GLY A 166 -6.84 -13.49 -8.89
CA GLY A 166 -5.97 -14.62 -8.56
C GLY A 166 -4.82 -14.83 -9.55
N ALA A 167 -4.33 -16.06 -9.63
CA ALA A 167 -3.21 -16.46 -10.50
C ALA A 167 -3.48 -16.19 -12.00
N ALA A 168 -4.74 -16.14 -12.41
CA ALA A 168 -5.11 -15.83 -13.80
C ALA A 168 -4.68 -14.43 -14.23
N LEU A 169 -4.63 -13.46 -13.30
CA LEU A 169 -4.11 -12.13 -13.57
C LEU A 169 -2.60 -12.16 -13.83
N LEU A 170 -1.86 -12.99 -13.08
CA LEU A 170 -0.40 -13.05 -13.11
C LEU A 170 0.13 -13.90 -14.26
N ALA A 171 -0.59 -14.96 -14.62
CA ALA A 171 -0.16 -16.00 -15.58
C ALA A 171 0.35 -15.48 -16.95
N PRO A 172 -0.20 -14.40 -17.54
CA PRO A 172 0.28 -13.89 -18.82
C PRO A 172 1.66 -13.22 -18.78
N TYR A 173 2.18 -12.88 -17.59
CA TYR A 173 3.42 -12.13 -17.44
C TYR A 173 4.63 -13.04 -17.31
N ALA A 174 5.69 -12.70 -18.01
CA ALA A 174 6.97 -13.41 -17.93
C ALA A 174 7.68 -13.18 -16.58
N THR A 175 7.48 -12.00 -15.99
CA THR A 175 8.08 -11.61 -14.71
C THR A 175 7.13 -10.73 -13.92
N VAL A 176 6.99 -11.04 -12.66
CA VAL A 176 6.25 -10.23 -11.67
C VAL A 176 7.23 -9.59 -10.71
N LEU A 177 7.11 -8.28 -10.51
CA LEU A 177 7.90 -7.49 -9.57
C LEU A 177 7.04 -7.11 -8.38
N THR A 178 7.58 -7.21 -7.17
CA THR A 178 6.94 -6.61 -5.99
C THR A 178 7.43 -5.19 -5.78
N GLY A 179 6.68 -4.43 -4.97
CA GLY A 179 7.16 -3.17 -4.41
C GLY A 179 8.25 -3.38 -3.34
N SER A 180 8.67 -2.29 -2.73
CA SER A 180 9.72 -2.26 -1.70
C SER A 180 9.33 -2.94 -0.38
N HIS A 181 8.04 -3.26 -0.17
CA HIS A 181 7.56 -3.79 1.12
C HIS A 181 6.24 -4.56 0.97
N PRO A 182 6.22 -5.74 0.32
CA PRO A 182 5.01 -6.55 0.10
C PRO A 182 4.70 -7.41 1.34
N GLU A 183 4.32 -6.76 2.44
CA GLU A 183 4.23 -7.39 3.77
C GLU A 183 2.88 -8.04 4.07
N TYR A 184 1.79 -7.42 3.58
CA TYR A 184 0.41 -7.79 3.93
C TYR A 184 -0.32 -8.42 2.76
N HIS A 185 -0.88 -9.61 3.00
CA HIS A 185 -1.55 -10.41 1.97
C HIS A 185 -2.84 -11.04 2.50
N THR A 186 -3.83 -11.19 1.64
CA THR A 186 -4.95 -12.11 1.90
C THR A 186 -4.52 -13.54 1.55
N THR A 187 -5.29 -14.54 1.99
CA THR A 187 -5.08 -15.92 1.53
C THR A 187 -5.10 -16.00 0.00
N ARG A 188 -6.03 -15.28 -0.64
CA ARG A 188 -6.18 -15.30 -2.11
C ARG A 188 -4.97 -14.70 -2.84
N THR A 189 -4.37 -13.62 -2.32
CA THR A 189 -3.15 -13.08 -2.92
C THR A 189 -1.95 -14.00 -2.72
N LEU A 190 -1.82 -14.66 -1.57
CA LEU A 190 -0.78 -15.68 -1.34
C LEU A 190 -0.94 -16.86 -2.30
N ASP A 191 -2.15 -17.41 -2.41
CA ASP A 191 -2.46 -18.50 -3.34
C ASP A 191 -2.19 -18.12 -4.80
N ALA A 192 -2.48 -16.86 -5.17
CA ALA A 192 -2.20 -16.35 -6.51
C ALA A 192 -0.70 -16.31 -6.81
N HIS A 193 0.12 -15.86 -5.88
CA HIS A 193 1.58 -15.88 -6.04
C HIS A 193 2.13 -17.30 -6.09
N ALA A 194 1.68 -18.17 -5.18
CA ALA A 194 2.09 -19.60 -5.20
C ALA A 194 1.73 -20.27 -6.51
N GLY A 195 0.48 -20.11 -6.96
CA GLY A 195 0.03 -20.69 -8.24
C GLY A 195 0.78 -20.15 -9.47
N TYR A 196 1.16 -18.86 -9.45
CA TYR A 196 2.00 -18.28 -10.50
C TYR A 196 3.41 -18.88 -10.52
N LEU A 197 4.03 -19.06 -9.35
CA LEU A 197 5.36 -19.68 -9.23
C LEU A 197 5.33 -21.16 -9.61
N ASP A 198 4.33 -21.92 -9.16
CA ASP A 198 4.12 -23.33 -9.51
C ASP A 198 3.91 -23.50 -11.03
N GLY A 199 3.29 -22.53 -11.67
CA GLY A 199 3.16 -22.43 -13.13
C GLY A 199 4.45 -22.07 -13.88
N GLY A 200 5.57 -21.90 -13.18
CA GLY A 200 6.87 -21.53 -13.78
C GLY A 200 7.07 -20.02 -13.94
N GLY A 201 6.24 -19.20 -13.34
CA GLY A 201 6.38 -17.75 -13.30
C GLY A 201 7.65 -17.29 -12.56
N LYS A 202 8.10 -16.08 -12.83
CA LYS A 202 9.30 -15.50 -12.22
C LYS A 202 8.91 -14.33 -11.32
N LEU A 203 9.15 -14.47 -10.04
CA LEU A 203 8.92 -13.41 -9.05
C LEU A 203 10.24 -12.73 -8.69
N VAL A 204 10.29 -11.41 -8.83
CA VAL A 204 11.38 -10.56 -8.36
C VAL A 204 10.91 -9.83 -7.10
N TYR A 205 11.40 -10.30 -5.97
CA TYR A 205 11.15 -9.70 -4.66
C TYR A 205 12.21 -8.64 -4.36
N LEU A 206 11.77 -7.38 -4.18
CA LEU A 206 12.68 -6.24 -4.15
C LEU A 206 12.94 -5.66 -2.76
N GLY A 207 12.66 -6.39 -1.73
CA GLY A 207 13.14 -6.03 -0.39
C GLY A 207 12.07 -5.84 0.66
N GLY A 208 12.46 -5.30 1.81
CA GLY A 208 11.63 -5.08 2.97
C GLY A 208 11.03 -6.37 3.57
N ASN A 209 10.04 -6.21 4.44
CA ASN A 209 9.23 -7.34 4.87
C ASN A 209 8.32 -7.79 3.72
N GLY A 210 8.17 -9.10 3.55
CA GLY A 210 7.34 -9.63 2.47
C GLY A 210 6.65 -10.93 2.84
N PHE A 211 5.41 -11.07 2.40
CA PHE A 211 4.64 -12.31 2.37
C PHE A 211 4.48 -13.01 3.73
N TYR A 212 4.33 -12.29 4.82
CA TYR A 212 4.25 -12.94 6.13
C TYR A 212 3.11 -12.48 7.05
N TRP A 213 2.43 -11.37 6.76
CA TRP A 213 1.23 -10.99 7.49
C TRP A 213 -0.02 -11.28 6.67
N ARG A 214 -0.79 -12.27 7.08
CA ARG A 214 -2.11 -12.51 6.52
C ARG A 214 -3.11 -11.53 7.10
N ILE A 215 -3.94 -10.94 6.22
CA ILE A 215 -5.01 -10.01 6.54
C ILE A 215 -6.34 -10.53 6.00
N ALA A 216 -7.43 -9.88 6.40
CA ALA A 216 -8.75 -10.14 5.83
C ALA A 216 -9.34 -8.88 5.20
N THR A 217 -10.20 -9.12 4.22
CA THR A 217 -11.08 -8.13 3.58
C THR A 217 -12.52 -8.59 3.71
N SER A 218 -13.49 -7.69 3.58
CA SER A 218 -14.90 -8.05 3.61
C SER A 218 -15.68 -7.34 2.51
N PRO A 219 -16.49 -8.06 1.72
CA PRO A 219 -17.38 -7.43 0.75
C PRO A 219 -18.42 -6.50 1.38
N ALA A 220 -18.76 -6.70 2.64
CA ALA A 220 -19.72 -5.85 3.37
C ALA A 220 -19.16 -4.46 3.69
N VAL A 221 -17.84 -4.32 3.72
CA VAL A 221 -17.14 -3.04 3.98
C VAL A 221 -15.98 -2.86 2.99
N PRO A 222 -16.28 -2.55 1.73
CA PRO A 222 -15.28 -2.42 0.67
C PRO A 222 -14.22 -1.37 1.03
N GLY A 223 -12.97 -1.64 0.67
CA GLY A 223 -11.86 -0.71 0.91
C GLY A 223 -11.34 -0.70 2.34
N VAL A 224 -11.79 -1.64 3.19
CA VAL A 224 -11.28 -1.83 4.55
C VAL A 224 -10.50 -3.13 4.63
N ILE A 225 -9.33 -3.10 5.28
CA ILE A 225 -8.58 -4.28 5.68
C ILE A 225 -8.67 -4.48 7.19
N GLU A 226 -8.68 -5.73 7.61
CA GLU A 226 -8.53 -6.12 9.02
C GLU A 226 -7.17 -6.77 9.22
N VAL A 227 -6.42 -6.28 10.21
CA VAL A 227 -5.05 -6.71 10.53
C VAL A 227 -5.02 -7.27 11.94
N ARG A 228 -4.65 -8.54 12.10
CA ARG A 228 -4.51 -9.20 13.41
C ARG A 228 -3.09 -9.70 13.60
N ARG A 229 -2.39 -9.10 14.55
CA ARG A 229 -0.99 -9.35 14.89
C ARG A 229 -0.83 -9.36 16.41
N ALA A 230 -1.24 -10.42 17.07
CA ALA A 230 -1.19 -10.47 18.54
C ALA A 230 0.23 -10.49 19.08
N GLU A 231 1.09 -11.30 18.51
CA GLU A 231 2.44 -11.55 19.02
C GLU A 231 3.54 -10.75 18.33
N GLY A 232 3.20 -9.98 17.33
CA GLY A 232 4.15 -9.07 16.70
C GLY A 232 4.69 -7.97 17.61
N GLY A 233 4.38 -8.07 18.89
CA GLY A 233 4.90 -7.28 19.99
C GLY A 233 4.52 -5.82 19.98
N ILE A 234 4.23 -5.27 18.82
CA ILE A 234 3.97 -3.85 18.65
C ILE A 234 2.50 -3.51 18.80
N ARG A 235 1.59 -4.49 18.56
CA ARG A 235 0.15 -4.26 18.53
C ARG A 235 -0.59 -5.23 19.41
N ALA A 236 -1.25 -4.70 20.39
CA ALA A 236 -2.32 -5.38 21.09
C ALA A 236 -3.65 -4.89 20.49
N TRP A 237 -4.60 -5.77 20.36
CA TRP A 237 -5.99 -5.46 20.11
C TRP A 237 -6.87 -6.19 21.13
N GLU A 238 -8.14 -5.91 21.11
CA GLU A 238 -9.09 -6.48 22.06
C GLU A 238 -9.42 -7.95 21.83
N ALA A 239 -8.97 -8.52 20.72
CA ALA A 239 -9.09 -9.96 20.48
C ALA A 239 -8.22 -10.75 21.47
N GLN A 240 -8.39 -12.06 21.50
CA GLN A 240 -7.64 -12.94 22.36
C GLN A 240 -6.13 -12.78 22.11
N VAL A 241 -5.35 -12.79 23.19
CA VAL A 241 -3.88 -12.71 23.14
C VAL A 241 -3.32 -13.91 22.37
N GLY A 242 -2.37 -13.68 21.49
CA GLY A 242 -1.77 -14.73 20.67
C GLY A 242 -2.56 -15.06 19.39
N GLU A 243 -3.68 -14.39 19.14
CA GLU A 243 -4.53 -14.68 18.01
C GLU A 243 -4.18 -13.81 16.79
N TYR A 244 -3.83 -14.43 15.68
CA TYR A 244 -3.62 -13.79 14.38
C TYR A 244 -4.20 -14.69 13.27
N TYR A 245 -4.48 -14.14 12.09
CA TYR A 245 -5.26 -14.87 11.08
C TYR A 245 -4.68 -16.23 10.70
N HIS A 246 -3.38 -16.37 10.53
CA HIS A 246 -2.76 -17.64 10.19
C HIS A 246 -2.76 -18.67 11.34
N ALA A 247 -3.13 -18.28 12.56
CA ALA A 247 -3.33 -19.19 13.67
C ALA A 247 -4.80 -19.61 13.85
N LEU A 248 -5.76 -18.83 13.34
CA LEU A 248 -7.19 -19.08 13.55
C LEU A 248 -7.69 -20.32 12.83
N ASP A 249 -7.18 -20.61 11.66
CA ASP A 249 -7.59 -21.75 10.82
C ASP A 249 -6.48 -22.76 10.56
N GLY A 250 -5.31 -22.57 11.19
CA GLY A 250 -4.15 -23.45 11.03
C GLY A 250 -3.45 -23.33 9.66
N ALA A 251 -3.91 -22.44 8.78
CA ALA A 251 -3.25 -22.23 7.50
C ALA A 251 -1.96 -21.41 7.68
N TYR A 252 -0.97 -21.67 6.83
CA TYR A 252 0.25 -20.90 6.82
C TYR A 252 -0.02 -19.46 6.35
N GLY A 253 0.54 -18.48 7.02
CA GLY A 253 0.29 -17.06 6.78
C GLY A 253 1.28 -16.36 5.86
N GLY A 254 2.18 -17.08 5.23
CA GLY A 254 3.18 -16.56 4.30
C GLY A 254 3.43 -17.48 3.10
N LEU A 255 4.28 -17.04 2.19
CA LEU A 255 4.79 -17.87 1.08
C LEU A 255 5.95 -18.75 1.54
#